data_d732be319202da5c214f413cf2f4cd41
#
_entry.id   d732be319202da5c214f413cf2f4cd41
#
_cell.length_a   1.000
_cell.length_b   1.000
_cell.length_c   1.000
_cell.angle_alpha   90.00
_cell.angle_beta   90.00
_cell.angle_gamma   90.00
#
_symmetry.space_group_name_H-M   'P 1'
#
loop_
_entity.id
_entity.type
_entity.pdbx_description
1 polymer ?
#
loop_
_entity_poly.entity_id
_entity_poly.type
_entity_poly.pdbx_seq_one_letter_code
_entity_poly.pdbx_strand_id
1 'polypeptide(L)'
;IRFRSITGAFFDDYDTSVFFPPVVQRQIANMNLDVVHIFTPSQIGLLGVKVAKKNDIPLIIQHCTDLYEFVDHYPAVLPGVLALAGVVFPLSVKLNGQDLLEVAKLYRPRSGVTKWNKDIIERVITILYSKADAVIALSRKSRDQLESWQTEDYTYDVTLMPNGVNALPRASAKRVAEFREQWNLDEKDEVFGFVGRLGEEKNLPILIQAFSEFIAETRPKSKLLFVGDFEYRKTLEKMAAETDFADRIIFTGAMPREDLGVAYKVMNVFTFPSLKDTQGWVLHEAAHAGKPIVIIDKEVSEVVKDGVNGYFAENNPESVAEKVIAILKSPKKQAEFSAESKKLANKFTERSQVKKLEKLYQKLIDARENQ
;
A
#
# COMPACT_ATOMS: atom_id res chain seq x y z
N ILE A 1 -6.88 -23.97 5.59
CA ILE A 1 -6.35 -25.06 4.75
C ILE A 1 -4.89 -24.78 4.48
N ARG A 2 -4.01 -25.73 4.80
CA ARG A 2 -2.57 -25.63 4.48
C ARG A 2 -2.21 -26.68 3.44
N PHE A 3 -1.29 -26.35 2.54
CA PHE A 3 -0.71 -27.28 1.58
C PHE A 3 0.81 -27.15 1.56
N ARG A 4 1.49 -28.16 1.01
CA ARG A 4 2.95 -28.18 0.97
C ARG A 4 3.48 -27.00 0.18
N SER A 5 4.42 -26.29 0.77
CA SER A 5 5.11 -25.10 0.23
C SER A 5 6.61 -25.29 0.35
N ILE A 6 7.36 -24.49 -0.39
CA ILE A 6 8.80 -24.39 -0.31
C ILE A 6 9.11 -23.04 0.31
N THR A 7 9.77 -23.03 1.46
CA THR A 7 10.19 -21.82 2.16
C THR A 7 11.36 -21.18 1.43
N GLY A 8 11.36 -19.87 1.30
CA GLY A 8 12.51 -19.10 0.81
C GLY A 8 12.81 -19.22 -0.69
N ALA A 9 11.86 -19.66 -1.54
CA ALA A 9 12.12 -19.79 -2.98
C ALA A 9 12.36 -18.44 -3.67
N PHE A 10 11.77 -17.34 -3.16
CA PHE A 10 11.90 -15.98 -3.73
C PHE A 10 12.06 -14.90 -2.65
N PHE A 11 11.61 -15.16 -1.41
CA PHE A 11 11.75 -14.30 -0.24
C PHE A 11 11.89 -15.21 0.99
N ASP A 12 12.79 -14.87 1.91
CA ASP A 12 13.08 -15.67 3.10
C ASP A 12 11.86 -15.90 4.00
N ASP A 13 10.90 -14.97 3.98
CA ASP A 13 9.71 -14.99 4.83
C ASP A 13 8.45 -15.55 4.16
N TYR A 14 8.52 -16.00 2.90
CA TYR A 14 7.34 -16.46 2.16
C TYR A 14 7.45 -17.90 1.69
N ASP A 15 6.41 -18.66 2.00
CA ASP A 15 6.20 -20.00 1.48
C ASP A 15 5.60 -19.97 0.08
N THR A 16 6.25 -20.61 -0.88
CA THR A 16 5.77 -20.72 -2.26
C THR A 16 5.33 -22.13 -2.59
N SER A 17 4.13 -22.30 -3.15
CA SER A 17 3.64 -23.58 -3.66
C SER A 17 3.39 -23.50 -5.16
N VAL A 18 3.85 -24.47 -5.94
CA VAL A 18 3.72 -24.48 -7.41
C VAL A 18 2.51 -25.26 -7.91
N PHE A 19 1.84 -26.01 -7.05
CA PHE A 19 0.78 -26.93 -7.44
C PHE A 19 -0.54 -26.65 -6.73
N PHE A 20 -1.64 -26.89 -7.45
CA PHE A 20 -2.99 -26.92 -6.86
C PHE A 20 -3.36 -28.36 -6.47
N PRO A 21 -3.11 -28.80 -5.23
CA PRO A 21 -3.40 -30.19 -4.85
C PRO A 21 -4.89 -30.50 -5.05
N PRO A 22 -5.24 -31.59 -5.76
CA PRO A 22 -6.64 -31.93 -6.03
C PRO A 22 -7.47 -32.12 -4.77
N VAL A 23 -6.84 -32.54 -3.67
CA VAL A 23 -7.47 -32.68 -2.35
C VAL A 23 -7.91 -31.33 -1.82
N VAL A 24 -7.03 -30.30 -1.89
CA VAL A 24 -7.33 -28.94 -1.45
C VAL A 24 -8.45 -28.33 -2.29
N GLN A 25 -8.42 -28.51 -3.60
CA GLN A 25 -9.49 -28.03 -4.49
C GLN A 25 -10.85 -28.65 -4.11
N ARG A 26 -10.89 -29.94 -3.83
CA ARG A 26 -12.11 -30.63 -3.36
C ARG A 26 -12.56 -30.15 -2.00
N GLN A 27 -11.63 -29.93 -1.06
CA GLN A 27 -11.96 -29.41 0.26
C GLN A 27 -12.61 -28.03 0.16
N ILE A 28 -12.04 -27.12 -0.64
CA ILE A 28 -12.61 -25.77 -0.83
C ILE A 28 -13.97 -25.87 -1.54
N ALA A 29 -14.10 -26.67 -2.59
CA ALA A 29 -15.37 -26.85 -3.31
C ALA A 29 -16.49 -27.38 -2.41
N ASN A 30 -16.17 -28.23 -1.42
CA ASN A 30 -17.12 -28.79 -0.49
C ASN A 30 -17.49 -27.85 0.68
N MET A 31 -16.93 -26.64 0.73
CA MET A 31 -17.24 -25.65 1.78
C MET A 31 -18.55 -24.88 1.52
N ASN A 32 -19.21 -25.11 0.39
CA ASN A 32 -20.43 -24.40 -0.03
C ASN A 32 -20.28 -22.89 0.13
N LEU A 33 -19.30 -22.33 -0.57
CA LEU A 33 -18.96 -20.91 -0.49
C LEU A 33 -19.96 -20.08 -1.30
N ASP A 34 -20.45 -19.00 -0.71
CA ASP A 34 -21.32 -18.02 -1.37
C ASP A 34 -20.53 -16.99 -2.21
N VAL A 35 -19.30 -16.68 -1.80
CA VAL A 35 -18.39 -15.72 -2.47
C VAL A 35 -16.95 -16.17 -2.34
N VAL A 36 -16.15 -15.97 -3.36
CA VAL A 36 -14.70 -16.07 -3.31
C VAL A 36 -14.10 -14.67 -3.44
N HIS A 37 -13.37 -14.21 -2.43
CA HIS A 37 -12.66 -12.94 -2.43
C HIS A 37 -11.15 -13.18 -2.36
N ILE A 38 -10.41 -12.73 -3.37
CA ILE A 38 -8.95 -12.83 -3.43
C ILE A 38 -8.31 -11.45 -3.29
N PHE A 39 -7.22 -11.38 -2.50
CA PHE A 39 -6.52 -10.12 -2.19
C PHE A 39 -5.30 -9.87 -3.07
N THR A 40 -4.82 -10.88 -3.76
CA THR A 40 -3.69 -10.76 -4.69
C THR A 40 -3.79 -11.85 -5.75
N PRO A 41 -3.31 -11.64 -6.97
CA PRO A 41 -3.21 -12.68 -8.00
C PRO A 41 -2.04 -13.65 -7.73
N SER A 42 -1.78 -13.97 -6.47
CA SER A 42 -0.84 -14.99 -6.05
C SER A 42 -1.35 -16.37 -6.44
N GLN A 43 -0.54 -17.39 -6.23
CA GLN A 43 -0.92 -18.78 -6.45
C GLN A 43 -2.19 -19.20 -5.71
N ILE A 44 -2.32 -18.76 -4.43
CA ILE A 44 -3.53 -19.03 -3.63
C ILE A 44 -4.71 -18.25 -4.22
N GLY A 45 -4.51 -17.02 -4.64
CA GLY A 45 -5.52 -16.23 -5.34
C GLY A 45 -6.01 -16.93 -6.62
N LEU A 46 -5.08 -17.42 -7.46
CA LEU A 46 -5.42 -18.16 -8.68
C LEU A 46 -6.14 -19.50 -8.40
N LEU A 47 -5.83 -20.16 -7.28
CA LEU A 47 -6.63 -21.31 -6.82
C LEU A 47 -8.07 -20.87 -6.50
N GLY A 48 -8.26 -19.73 -5.83
CA GLY A 48 -9.56 -19.13 -5.58
C GLY A 48 -10.33 -18.87 -6.87
N VAL A 49 -9.69 -18.26 -7.87
CA VAL A 49 -10.27 -18.04 -9.21
C VAL A 49 -10.75 -19.34 -9.83
N LYS A 50 -9.89 -20.39 -9.81
CA LYS A 50 -10.24 -21.70 -10.35
C LYS A 50 -11.45 -22.33 -9.66
N VAL A 51 -11.52 -22.25 -8.34
CA VAL A 51 -12.65 -22.78 -7.57
C VAL A 51 -13.91 -21.97 -7.87
N ALA A 52 -13.85 -20.65 -7.85
CA ALA A 52 -14.99 -19.79 -8.15
C ALA A 52 -15.59 -20.09 -9.53
N LYS A 53 -14.75 -20.09 -10.57
CA LYS A 53 -15.21 -20.34 -11.95
C LYS A 53 -15.68 -21.77 -12.20
N LYS A 54 -15.11 -22.76 -11.51
CA LYS A 54 -15.54 -24.16 -11.63
C LYS A 54 -16.91 -24.41 -11.00
N ASN A 55 -17.22 -23.72 -9.91
CA ASN A 55 -18.45 -23.96 -9.12
C ASN A 55 -19.47 -22.82 -9.29
N ASP A 56 -19.24 -21.91 -10.23
CA ASP A 56 -20.08 -20.74 -10.53
C ASP A 56 -20.36 -19.87 -9.30
N ILE A 57 -19.32 -19.62 -8.50
CA ILE A 57 -19.37 -18.80 -7.28
C ILE A 57 -18.93 -17.37 -7.65
N PRO A 58 -19.61 -16.32 -7.15
CA PRO A 58 -19.17 -14.92 -7.32
C PRO A 58 -17.71 -14.70 -6.93
N LEU A 59 -16.94 -14.05 -7.80
CA LEU A 59 -15.51 -13.81 -7.65
C LEU A 59 -15.23 -12.32 -7.49
N ILE A 60 -14.62 -11.94 -6.39
CA ILE A 60 -14.10 -10.60 -6.15
C ILE A 60 -12.58 -10.63 -6.15
N ILE A 61 -11.96 -9.68 -6.82
CA ILE A 61 -10.51 -9.50 -6.80
C ILE A 61 -10.19 -8.12 -6.22
N GLN A 62 -9.40 -8.10 -5.16
CA GLN A 62 -8.93 -6.86 -4.54
C GLN A 62 -7.49 -6.56 -4.99
N HIS A 63 -7.26 -5.38 -5.57
CA HIS A 63 -5.95 -4.94 -6.03
C HIS A 63 -5.15 -4.37 -4.85
N CYS A 64 -4.46 -5.26 -4.11
CA CYS A 64 -3.67 -4.88 -2.93
C CYS A 64 -2.21 -4.56 -3.25
N THR A 65 -1.66 -5.19 -4.29
CA THR A 65 -0.24 -5.07 -4.65
C THR A 65 -0.14 -4.62 -6.10
N ASP A 66 0.46 -3.47 -6.32
CA ASP A 66 0.77 -2.99 -7.65
C ASP A 66 2.04 -3.66 -8.18
N LEU A 67 1.86 -4.84 -8.79
CA LEU A 67 2.95 -5.60 -9.38
C LEU A 67 3.62 -4.84 -10.53
N TYR A 68 2.89 -3.98 -11.21
CA TYR A 68 3.38 -3.18 -12.33
C TYR A 68 4.43 -2.17 -11.87
N GLU A 69 4.21 -1.52 -10.74
CA GLU A 69 5.16 -0.58 -10.13
C GLU A 69 6.25 -1.32 -9.32
N PHE A 70 5.90 -2.47 -8.73
CA PHE A 70 6.79 -3.24 -7.88
C PHE A 70 7.99 -3.83 -8.63
N VAL A 71 7.81 -4.24 -9.88
CA VAL A 71 8.85 -4.85 -10.72
C VAL A 71 10.02 -3.90 -11.00
N ASP A 72 9.80 -2.60 -11.02
CA ASP A 72 10.87 -1.62 -11.24
C ASP A 72 11.91 -1.61 -10.09
N HIS A 73 11.45 -1.83 -8.87
CA HIS A 73 12.31 -1.81 -7.68
C HIS A 73 12.81 -3.19 -7.27
N TYR A 74 12.07 -4.23 -7.63
CA TYR A 74 12.36 -5.62 -7.25
C TYR A 74 12.44 -6.55 -8.46
N PRO A 75 13.39 -6.38 -9.37
CA PRO A 75 13.47 -7.16 -10.62
C PRO A 75 13.65 -8.68 -10.38
N ALA A 76 14.15 -9.09 -9.23
CA ALA A 76 14.28 -10.50 -8.86
C ALA A 76 12.93 -11.24 -8.73
N VAL A 77 11.82 -10.52 -8.56
CA VAL A 77 10.46 -11.08 -8.50
C VAL A 77 9.93 -11.47 -9.87
N LEU A 78 10.46 -10.86 -10.92
CA LEU A 78 9.97 -11.00 -12.30
C LEU A 78 9.92 -12.43 -12.81
N PRO A 79 10.94 -13.30 -12.64
CA PRO A 79 10.86 -14.70 -13.10
C PRO A 79 9.67 -15.44 -12.47
N GLY A 80 9.36 -15.16 -11.20
CA GLY A 80 8.19 -15.72 -10.51
C GLY A 80 6.87 -15.21 -11.09
N VAL A 81 6.77 -13.91 -11.37
CA VAL A 81 5.59 -13.32 -12.03
C VAL A 81 5.38 -13.89 -13.43
N LEU A 82 6.44 -14.03 -14.22
CA LEU A 82 6.38 -14.63 -15.56
C LEU A 82 5.97 -16.11 -15.50
N ALA A 83 6.48 -16.88 -14.54
CA ALA A 83 6.08 -18.27 -14.33
C ALA A 83 4.61 -18.38 -13.92
N LEU A 84 4.13 -17.49 -13.02
CA LEU A 84 2.72 -17.40 -12.67
C LEU A 84 1.87 -17.06 -13.89
N ALA A 85 2.25 -16.08 -14.67
CA ALA A 85 1.53 -15.65 -15.88
C ALA A 85 1.51 -16.71 -16.98
N GLY A 86 2.65 -17.38 -17.22
CA GLY A 86 2.80 -18.33 -18.32
C GLY A 86 2.32 -19.75 -18.03
N VAL A 87 2.34 -20.19 -16.78
CA VAL A 87 2.03 -21.56 -16.39
C VAL A 87 0.80 -21.64 -15.50
N VAL A 88 0.80 -20.93 -14.39
CA VAL A 88 -0.26 -21.07 -13.37
C VAL A 88 -1.56 -20.40 -13.80
N PHE A 89 -1.47 -19.25 -14.42
CA PHE A 89 -2.61 -18.50 -14.93
C PHE A 89 -3.43 -19.29 -15.96
N PRO A 90 -2.85 -19.85 -17.06
CA PRO A 90 -3.59 -20.67 -18.01
C PRO A 90 -4.24 -21.91 -17.40
N LEU A 91 -3.64 -22.48 -16.32
CA LEU A 91 -4.19 -23.63 -15.63
C LEU A 91 -5.32 -23.28 -14.66
N SER A 92 -5.41 -22.02 -14.26
CA SER A 92 -6.35 -21.54 -13.23
C SER A 92 -7.58 -20.87 -13.82
N VAL A 93 -7.40 -20.18 -14.95
CA VAL A 93 -8.44 -19.43 -15.64
C VAL A 93 -8.75 -20.17 -16.95
N LYS A 94 -10.05 -20.42 -17.23
CA LYS A 94 -10.48 -20.90 -18.56
C LYS A 94 -10.18 -19.79 -19.58
N LEU A 95 -9.02 -19.87 -20.21
CA LEU A 95 -8.64 -18.97 -21.30
C LEU A 95 -9.35 -19.42 -22.59
N ASN A 96 -9.94 -18.47 -23.28
CA ASN A 96 -10.45 -18.68 -24.63
C ASN A 96 -9.31 -18.52 -25.66
N GLY A 97 -9.58 -18.77 -26.96
CA GLY A 97 -8.57 -18.65 -28.00
C GLY A 97 -7.98 -17.25 -28.14
N GLN A 98 -8.76 -16.20 -27.86
CA GLN A 98 -8.32 -14.81 -27.87
C GLN A 98 -7.39 -14.50 -26.68
N ASP A 99 -7.75 -14.94 -25.47
CA ASP A 99 -6.90 -14.83 -24.27
C ASP A 99 -5.52 -15.45 -24.52
N LEU A 100 -5.48 -16.65 -25.12
CA LEU A 100 -4.24 -17.36 -25.44
C LEU A 100 -3.41 -16.62 -26.50
N LEU A 101 -4.03 -16.05 -27.50
CA LEU A 101 -3.36 -15.23 -28.52
C LEU A 101 -2.77 -13.95 -27.91
N GLU A 102 -3.50 -13.27 -27.03
CA GLU A 102 -3.02 -12.08 -26.32
C GLU A 102 -1.82 -12.41 -25.42
N VAL A 103 -1.91 -13.47 -24.62
CA VAL A 103 -0.78 -13.93 -23.80
C VAL A 103 0.42 -14.33 -24.67
N ALA A 104 0.20 -15.06 -25.77
CA ALA A 104 1.27 -15.46 -26.69
C ALA A 104 1.98 -14.27 -27.38
N LYS A 105 1.24 -13.20 -27.72
CA LYS A 105 1.82 -11.97 -28.27
C LYS A 105 2.81 -11.31 -27.32
N LEU A 106 2.60 -11.42 -26.00
CA LEU A 106 3.45 -10.82 -24.98
C LEU A 106 4.82 -11.49 -24.89
N TYR A 107 4.91 -12.79 -25.21
CA TYR A 107 6.18 -13.52 -25.18
C TYR A 107 7.08 -13.29 -26.42
N ARG A 108 6.65 -12.44 -27.36
CA ARG A 108 7.53 -12.01 -28.45
C ARG A 108 8.51 -10.94 -27.93
N PRO A 109 9.83 -11.17 -27.99
CA PRO A 109 10.81 -10.20 -27.51
C PRO A 109 10.64 -8.84 -28.20
N ARG A 110 10.54 -7.78 -27.38
CA ARG A 110 10.55 -6.39 -27.84
C ARG A 110 11.78 -5.68 -27.27
N SER A 111 12.22 -4.61 -27.90
CA SER A 111 13.32 -3.80 -27.38
C SER A 111 12.92 -3.09 -26.08
N GLY A 112 13.71 -3.27 -25.02
CA GLY A 112 13.49 -2.67 -23.69
C GLY A 112 12.82 -3.64 -22.70
N VAL A 113 13.64 -4.37 -21.94
CA VAL A 113 13.19 -5.44 -21.02
C VAL A 113 12.16 -4.94 -20.00
N THR A 114 12.37 -3.77 -19.41
CA THR A 114 11.48 -3.20 -18.36
C THR A 114 10.09 -2.87 -18.91
N LYS A 115 10.01 -2.24 -20.08
CA LYS A 115 8.72 -1.90 -20.70
C LYS A 115 7.96 -3.17 -21.09
N TRP A 116 8.65 -4.16 -21.63
CA TRP A 116 8.06 -5.44 -21.99
C TRP A 116 7.48 -6.19 -20.77
N ASN A 117 8.18 -6.13 -19.63
CA ASN A 117 7.71 -6.74 -18.40
C ASN A 117 6.41 -6.05 -17.88
N LYS A 118 6.35 -4.74 -17.94
CA LYS A 118 5.16 -3.97 -17.57
C LYS A 118 3.97 -4.29 -18.48
N ASP A 119 4.18 -4.35 -19.78
CA ASP A 119 3.14 -4.70 -20.76
C ASP A 119 2.56 -6.11 -20.49
N ILE A 120 3.40 -7.09 -20.07
CA ILE A 120 2.94 -8.43 -19.69
C ILE A 120 2.07 -8.38 -18.44
N ILE A 121 2.54 -7.70 -17.39
CA ILE A 121 1.82 -7.60 -16.11
C ILE A 121 0.46 -6.94 -16.32
N GLU A 122 0.43 -5.80 -17.01
CA GLU A 122 -0.79 -5.08 -17.34
C GLU A 122 -1.78 -5.99 -18.06
N ARG A 123 -1.36 -6.65 -19.13
CA ARG A 123 -2.25 -7.49 -19.94
C ARG A 123 -2.76 -8.71 -19.14
N VAL A 124 -1.90 -9.40 -18.42
CA VAL A 124 -2.28 -10.58 -17.64
C VAL A 124 -3.24 -10.20 -16.51
N ILE A 125 -3.00 -9.07 -15.83
CA ILE A 125 -3.91 -8.56 -14.80
C ILE A 125 -5.26 -8.17 -15.43
N THR A 126 -5.26 -7.48 -16.56
CA THR A 126 -6.48 -7.08 -17.28
C THR A 126 -7.33 -8.30 -17.67
N ILE A 127 -6.72 -9.33 -18.26
CA ILE A 127 -7.42 -10.58 -18.59
C ILE A 127 -7.96 -11.26 -17.33
N LEU A 128 -7.17 -11.31 -16.24
CA LEU A 128 -7.60 -11.91 -14.98
C LEU A 128 -8.79 -11.16 -14.39
N TYR A 129 -8.72 -9.85 -14.35
CA TYR A 129 -9.75 -9.00 -13.74
C TYR A 129 -11.05 -9.00 -14.55
N SER A 130 -10.98 -9.15 -15.87
CA SER A 130 -12.17 -9.34 -16.71
C SER A 130 -12.95 -10.63 -16.42
N LYS A 131 -12.36 -11.56 -15.68
CA LYS A 131 -13.04 -12.78 -15.22
C LYS A 131 -13.69 -12.62 -13.85
N ALA A 132 -13.47 -11.51 -13.14
CA ALA A 132 -14.09 -11.24 -11.84
C ALA A 132 -15.50 -10.64 -12.02
N ASP A 133 -16.32 -10.85 -11.01
CA ASP A 133 -17.67 -10.23 -10.93
C ASP A 133 -17.58 -8.82 -10.32
N ALA A 134 -16.50 -8.52 -9.58
CA ALA A 134 -16.13 -7.18 -9.14
C ALA A 134 -14.61 -7.09 -8.85
N VAL A 135 -14.04 -5.92 -9.12
CA VAL A 135 -12.66 -5.58 -8.76
C VAL A 135 -12.67 -4.44 -7.75
N ILE A 136 -11.92 -4.58 -6.65
CA ILE A 136 -11.80 -3.55 -5.64
C ILE A 136 -10.45 -2.83 -5.80
N ALA A 137 -10.48 -1.52 -5.99
CA ALA A 137 -9.33 -0.62 -5.93
C ALA A 137 -9.29 0.08 -4.56
N LEU A 138 -8.09 0.24 -4.01
CA LEU A 138 -7.91 0.77 -2.65
C LEU A 138 -7.75 2.30 -2.60
N SER A 139 -7.48 2.92 -3.73
CA SER A 139 -7.34 4.38 -3.89
C SER A 139 -7.82 4.82 -5.27
N ARG A 140 -8.00 6.12 -5.46
CA ARG A 140 -8.30 6.69 -6.78
C ARG A 140 -7.20 6.35 -7.78
N LYS A 141 -5.94 6.50 -7.38
CA LYS A 141 -4.79 6.11 -8.20
C LYS A 141 -4.93 4.69 -8.75
N SER A 142 -5.14 3.70 -7.87
CA SER A 142 -5.30 2.31 -8.30
C SER A 142 -6.53 2.11 -9.17
N ARG A 143 -7.65 2.79 -8.87
CA ARG A 143 -8.84 2.73 -9.71
C ARG A 143 -8.58 3.24 -11.11
N ASP A 144 -8.05 4.46 -11.23
CA ASP A 144 -7.82 5.12 -12.50
C ASP A 144 -6.79 4.34 -13.36
N GLN A 145 -5.77 3.76 -12.72
CA GLN A 145 -4.82 2.85 -13.35
C GLN A 145 -5.53 1.61 -13.93
N LEU A 146 -6.34 0.92 -13.13
CA LEU A 146 -7.07 -0.27 -13.56
C LEU A 146 -8.09 0.03 -14.64
N GLU A 147 -8.80 1.16 -14.56
CA GLU A 147 -9.71 1.61 -15.60
C GLU A 147 -8.98 1.92 -16.91
N SER A 148 -7.76 2.50 -16.85
CA SER A 148 -6.95 2.79 -18.03
C SER A 148 -6.43 1.55 -18.76
N TRP A 149 -6.34 0.41 -18.08
CA TRP A 149 -5.89 -0.86 -18.65
C TRP A 149 -6.98 -1.63 -19.40
N GLN A 150 -8.25 -1.25 -19.20
CA GLN A 150 -9.37 -1.89 -19.89
C GLN A 150 -9.31 -1.68 -21.40
N THR A 151 -9.83 -2.66 -22.13
CA THR A 151 -9.99 -2.61 -23.59
C THR A 151 -11.41 -3.04 -23.95
N GLU A 152 -11.82 -2.86 -25.21
CA GLU A 152 -13.13 -3.30 -25.69
C GLU A 152 -13.41 -4.79 -25.41
N ASP A 153 -12.37 -5.63 -25.46
CA ASP A 153 -12.47 -7.07 -25.23
C ASP A 153 -12.40 -7.47 -23.74
N TYR A 154 -11.82 -6.62 -22.88
CA TYR A 154 -11.55 -6.91 -21.48
C TYR A 154 -11.99 -5.75 -20.59
N THR A 155 -13.23 -5.83 -20.16
CA THR A 155 -13.86 -4.88 -19.24
C THR A 155 -14.13 -5.53 -17.89
N TYR A 156 -14.15 -4.74 -16.82
CA TYR A 156 -14.51 -5.14 -15.46
C TYR A 156 -14.93 -3.95 -14.62
N ASP A 157 -15.83 -4.17 -13.66
CA ASP A 157 -16.31 -3.12 -12.76
C ASP A 157 -15.29 -2.87 -11.65
N VAL A 158 -14.80 -1.63 -11.54
CA VAL A 158 -13.87 -1.22 -10.49
C VAL A 158 -14.60 -0.44 -9.41
N THR A 159 -14.61 -0.98 -8.19
CA THR A 159 -15.18 -0.35 -7.00
C THR A 159 -14.09 0.26 -6.15
N LEU A 160 -14.13 1.58 -5.91
CA LEU A 160 -13.23 2.24 -4.96
C LEU A 160 -13.65 1.91 -3.52
N MET A 161 -12.85 1.09 -2.86
CA MET A 161 -13.11 0.65 -1.49
C MET A 161 -11.77 0.52 -0.71
N PRO A 162 -11.29 1.59 -0.06
CA PRO A 162 -10.11 1.51 0.79
C PRO A 162 -10.28 0.47 1.91
N ASN A 163 -9.20 -0.20 2.29
CA ASN A 163 -9.20 -1.04 3.49
C ASN A 163 -9.49 -0.19 4.73
N GLY A 164 -10.23 -0.78 5.65
CA GLY A 164 -10.46 -0.17 6.95
C GLY A 164 -9.23 -0.23 7.84
N VAL A 165 -8.96 0.86 8.53
CA VAL A 165 -7.87 0.97 9.51
C VAL A 165 -8.42 1.49 10.82
N ASN A 166 -8.15 0.80 11.91
CA ASN A 166 -8.52 1.22 13.24
C ASN A 166 -7.40 2.04 13.89
N ALA A 167 -7.78 2.86 14.88
CA ALA A 167 -6.81 3.59 15.69
C ALA A 167 -5.83 2.63 16.38
N LEU A 168 -4.57 3.02 16.42
CA LEU A 168 -3.55 2.34 17.21
C LEU A 168 -3.85 2.45 18.73
N PRO A 169 -3.32 1.54 19.56
CA PRO A 169 -3.39 1.67 21.00
C PRO A 169 -2.89 3.03 21.48
N ARG A 170 -3.54 3.59 22.47
CA ARG A 170 -3.13 4.89 23.04
C ARG A 170 -1.80 4.75 23.75
N ALA A 171 -0.83 5.59 23.38
CA ALA A 171 0.42 5.71 24.10
C ALA A 171 0.19 6.26 25.52
N SER A 172 0.73 5.59 26.54
CA SER A 172 0.74 6.12 27.91
C SER A 172 1.76 7.26 28.04
N ALA A 173 1.52 8.18 28.99
CA ALA A 173 2.46 9.28 29.24
C ALA A 173 3.87 8.77 29.58
N LYS A 174 3.97 7.66 30.34
CA LYS A 174 5.23 7.00 30.67
C LYS A 174 5.99 6.55 29.41
N ARG A 175 5.33 5.84 28.50
CA ARG A 175 5.95 5.36 27.24
C ARG A 175 6.37 6.51 26.33
N VAL A 176 5.62 7.61 26.32
CA VAL A 176 5.99 8.81 25.57
C VAL A 176 7.24 9.46 26.17
N ALA A 177 7.34 9.55 27.51
CA ALA A 177 8.51 10.09 28.17
C ALA A 177 9.76 9.22 27.92
N GLU A 178 9.64 7.90 28.09
CA GLU A 178 10.72 6.93 27.80
C GLU A 178 11.20 7.06 26.35
N PHE A 179 10.30 7.17 25.39
CA PHE A 179 10.64 7.33 23.98
C PHE A 179 11.36 8.66 23.72
N ARG A 180 10.89 9.74 24.33
CA ARG A 180 11.55 11.06 24.23
C ARG A 180 12.96 11.03 24.80
N GLU A 181 13.14 10.42 25.96
CA GLU A 181 14.46 10.26 26.59
C GLU A 181 15.40 9.40 25.71
N GLN A 182 14.93 8.25 25.24
CA GLN A 182 15.69 7.34 24.39
C GLN A 182 16.20 8.00 23.11
N TRP A 183 15.40 8.87 22.49
CA TRP A 183 15.69 9.52 21.22
C TRP A 183 16.07 10.98 21.33
N ASN A 184 16.37 11.45 22.56
CA ASN A 184 16.76 12.83 22.85
C ASN A 184 15.79 13.85 22.23
N LEU A 185 14.48 13.65 22.48
CA LEU A 185 13.39 14.51 22.02
C LEU A 185 12.84 15.37 23.15
N ASP A 186 13.06 16.67 23.10
CA ASP A 186 12.46 17.60 24.04
C ASP A 186 10.95 17.82 23.75
N GLU A 187 10.20 18.24 24.78
CA GLU A 187 8.77 18.58 24.61
C GLU A 187 8.53 19.73 23.62
N LYS A 188 9.52 20.60 23.48
CA LYS A 188 9.49 21.78 22.60
C LYS A 188 10.02 21.49 21.21
N ASP A 189 10.47 20.27 20.94
CA ASP A 189 10.94 19.89 19.61
C ASP A 189 9.78 19.83 18.63
N GLU A 190 10.05 20.26 17.41
CA GLU A 190 9.14 20.26 16.28
C GLU A 190 9.45 19.02 15.42
N VAL A 191 8.79 17.91 15.73
CA VAL A 191 9.07 16.63 15.11
C VAL A 191 8.16 16.41 13.89
N PHE A 192 8.75 16.21 12.73
CA PHE A 192 8.03 15.65 11.59
C PHE A 192 8.71 14.35 11.14
N GLY A 193 7.99 13.49 10.43
CA GLY A 193 8.63 12.23 10.07
C GLY A 193 7.72 11.26 9.33
N PHE A 194 8.26 10.07 9.15
CA PHE A 194 7.69 8.97 8.40
C PHE A 194 7.62 7.72 9.29
N VAL A 195 6.58 6.92 9.09
CA VAL A 195 6.40 5.59 9.70
C VAL A 195 6.15 4.58 8.58
N GLY A 196 6.91 3.49 8.54
CA GLY A 196 6.72 2.43 7.55
C GLY A 196 8.03 1.75 7.16
N ARG A 197 7.97 0.85 6.17
CA ARG A 197 9.17 0.24 5.61
C ARG A 197 10.06 1.31 4.99
N LEU A 198 11.35 1.25 5.28
CA LEU A 198 12.35 2.16 4.69
C LEU A 198 12.86 1.55 3.37
N GLY A 199 11.96 1.43 2.39
CA GLY A 199 12.26 0.94 1.05
C GLY A 199 12.57 2.08 0.08
N GLU A 200 13.30 1.78 -0.99
CA GLU A 200 13.67 2.75 -2.03
C GLU A 200 12.43 3.37 -2.68
N GLU A 201 11.37 2.57 -2.86
CA GLU A 201 10.10 2.98 -3.47
C GLU A 201 9.33 4.05 -2.67
N LYS A 202 9.74 4.28 -1.40
CA LYS A 202 9.08 5.26 -0.51
C LYS A 202 9.57 6.69 -0.71
N ASN A 203 10.56 6.93 -1.57
CA ASN A 203 11.06 8.27 -1.90
C ASN A 203 11.54 9.07 -0.66
N LEU A 204 12.09 8.37 0.35
CA LEU A 204 12.49 8.97 1.64
C LEU A 204 13.68 9.94 1.59
N PRO A 205 14.63 9.85 0.63
CA PRO A 205 15.69 10.84 0.47
C PRO A 205 15.18 12.29 0.42
N ILE A 206 14.01 12.52 -0.17
CA ILE A 206 13.40 13.84 -0.28
C ILE A 206 13.14 14.50 1.10
N LEU A 207 12.85 13.69 2.14
CA LEU A 207 12.63 14.20 3.49
C LEU A 207 13.93 14.66 4.14
N ILE A 208 15.07 13.96 3.87
CA ILE A 208 16.39 14.34 4.36
C ILE A 208 16.81 15.66 3.69
N GLN A 209 16.64 15.76 2.37
CA GLN A 209 16.92 16.98 1.61
C GLN A 209 16.04 18.16 2.07
N ALA A 210 14.73 17.95 2.19
CA ALA A 210 13.81 18.98 2.68
C ALA A 210 14.19 19.45 4.10
N PHE A 211 14.63 18.53 4.96
CA PHE A 211 15.08 18.86 6.29
C PHE A 211 16.39 19.65 6.28
N SER A 212 17.44 19.12 5.65
CA SER A 212 18.78 19.68 5.72
C SER A 212 18.92 21.01 4.95
N GLU A 213 18.25 21.14 3.80
CA GLU A 213 18.43 22.32 2.93
C GLU A 213 17.48 23.48 3.29
N PHE A 214 16.28 23.20 3.84
CA PHE A 214 15.23 24.23 3.99
C PHE A 214 14.67 24.38 5.40
N ILE A 215 14.70 23.32 6.24
CA ILE A 215 14.03 23.36 7.55
C ILE A 215 15.03 23.58 8.69
N ALA A 216 16.11 22.81 8.73
CA ALA A 216 16.97 22.66 9.90
C ALA A 216 17.63 23.96 10.36
N GLU A 217 18.10 24.80 9.44
CA GLU A 217 18.72 26.09 9.75
C GLU A 217 17.69 27.10 10.27
N THR A 218 16.54 27.20 9.60
CA THR A 218 15.50 28.18 9.95
C THR A 218 14.68 27.80 11.19
N ARG A 219 14.73 26.50 11.58
CA ARG A 219 14.01 25.94 12.73
C ARG A 219 14.92 25.06 13.58
N PRO A 220 15.71 25.67 14.48
CA PRO A 220 16.73 24.95 15.27
C PRO A 220 16.19 23.83 16.17
N LYS A 221 14.89 23.84 16.50
CA LYS A 221 14.21 22.81 17.29
C LYS A 221 13.53 21.74 16.47
N SER A 222 13.63 21.80 15.13
CA SER A 222 13.06 20.77 14.28
C SER A 222 13.89 19.51 14.31
N LYS A 223 13.21 18.36 14.26
CA LYS A 223 13.81 17.02 14.12
C LYS A 223 13.06 16.19 13.11
N LEU A 224 13.78 15.41 12.34
CA LEU A 224 13.24 14.45 11.37
C LEU A 224 13.29 13.05 11.97
N LEU A 225 12.15 12.36 12.02
CA LEU A 225 12.01 11.04 12.64
C LEU A 225 11.58 9.97 11.61
N PHE A 226 12.43 8.98 11.40
CA PHE A 226 12.12 7.77 10.64
C PHE A 226 11.82 6.62 11.57
N VAL A 227 10.62 6.04 11.47
CA VAL A 227 10.18 4.90 12.27
C VAL A 227 9.93 3.72 11.36
N GLY A 228 10.75 2.70 11.48
CA GLY A 228 10.71 1.52 10.63
C GLY A 228 12.09 1.02 10.24
N ASP A 229 12.09 -0.05 9.47
CA ASP A 229 13.31 -0.68 8.97
C ASP A 229 13.08 -1.18 7.53
N PHE A 230 14.08 -1.53 6.83
CA PHE A 230 14.13 -2.27 5.58
C PHE A 230 15.50 -2.06 4.90
N GLU A 231 15.70 -2.64 3.69
CA GLU A 231 17.00 -2.64 3.01
C GLU A 231 17.60 -1.25 2.73
N TYR A 232 16.76 -0.22 2.52
CA TYR A 232 17.23 1.13 2.18
C TYR A 232 17.63 1.97 3.38
N ARG A 233 17.41 1.50 4.62
CA ARG A 233 17.73 2.20 5.86
C ARG A 233 19.19 2.65 5.91
N LYS A 234 20.13 1.76 5.63
CA LYS A 234 21.58 2.08 5.68
C LYS A 234 21.96 3.20 4.72
N THR A 235 21.33 3.25 3.56
CA THR A 235 21.51 4.34 2.58
C THR A 235 21.02 5.65 3.13
N LEU A 236 19.83 5.67 3.76
CA LEU A 236 19.26 6.86 4.39
C LEU A 236 20.11 7.36 5.56
N GLU A 237 20.61 6.45 6.43
CA GLU A 237 21.51 6.78 7.53
C GLU A 237 22.81 7.42 7.02
N LYS A 238 23.38 6.87 5.92
CA LYS A 238 24.56 7.46 5.28
C LYS A 238 24.26 8.86 4.73
N MET A 239 23.16 9.04 4.01
CA MET A 239 22.76 10.36 3.51
C MET A 239 22.57 11.38 4.64
N ALA A 240 21.94 10.96 5.75
CA ALA A 240 21.75 11.82 6.92
C ALA A 240 23.10 12.20 7.54
N ALA A 241 24.05 11.26 7.65
CA ALA A 241 25.40 11.50 8.19
C ALA A 241 26.25 12.49 7.35
N GLU A 242 25.92 12.65 6.06
CA GLU A 242 26.59 13.59 5.17
C GLU A 242 26.04 15.02 5.30
N THR A 243 24.98 15.24 6.13
CA THR A 243 24.42 16.58 6.39
C THR A 243 25.00 17.23 7.65
N ASP A 244 24.99 18.56 7.72
CA ASP A 244 25.40 19.31 8.93
C ASP A 244 24.42 19.14 10.10
N PHE A 245 23.32 18.41 9.92
CA PHE A 245 22.22 18.24 10.87
C PHE A 245 21.96 16.78 11.24
N ALA A 246 22.95 15.91 11.08
CA ALA A 246 22.85 14.48 11.31
C ALA A 246 22.32 14.14 12.71
N ASP A 247 22.68 14.91 13.73
CA ASP A 247 22.26 14.77 15.13
C ASP A 247 20.76 14.99 15.35
N ARG A 248 20.07 15.58 14.38
CA ARG A 248 18.64 15.89 14.41
C ARG A 248 17.80 14.99 13.47
N ILE A 249 18.43 14.01 12.79
CA ILE A 249 17.78 13.02 11.97
C ILE A 249 17.82 11.67 12.70
N ILE A 250 16.66 11.15 13.07
CA ILE A 250 16.53 10.02 13.98
C ILE A 250 15.96 8.81 13.24
N PHE A 251 16.60 7.65 13.42
CA PHE A 251 16.14 6.35 12.89
C PHE A 251 15.90 5.38 14.04
N THR A 252 14.64 5.08 14.34
CA THR A 252 14.29 4.21 15.47
C THR A 252 14.48 2.72 15.20
N GLY A 253 14.52 2.32 13.93
CA GLY A 253 14.33 0.93 13.53
C GLY A 253 12.86 0.52 13.58
N ALA A 254 12.61 -0.78 13.37
CA ALA A 254 11.27 -1.34 13.45
C ALA A 254 10.72 -1.26 14.87
N MET A 255 9.45 -0.86 14.99
CA MET A 255 8.74 -0.82 16.26
C MET A 255 7.57 -1.80 16.25
N PRO A 256 7.24 -2.47 17.37
CA PRO A 256 6.03 -3.25 17.50
C PRO A 256 4.78 -2.39 17.25
N ARG A 257 3.74 -2.99 16.65
CA ARG A 257 2.51 -2.26 16.29
C ARG A 257 1.86 -1.57 17.49
N GLU A 258 1.91 -2.19 18.65
CA GLU A 258 1.39 -1.65 19.93
C GLU A 258 2.12 -0.38 20.39
N ASP A 259 3.38 -0.21 20.01
CA ASP A 259 4.20 0.95 20.37
C ASP A 259 4.17 2.08 19.30
N LEU A 260 3.69 1.82 18.08
CA LEU A 260 3.63 2.85 17.04
C LEU A 260 2.84 4.09 17.45
N GLY A 261 1.84 3.94 18.32
CA GLY A 261 1.09 5.06 18.88
C GLY A 261 1.96 6.11 19.59
N VAL A 262 3.12 5.69 20.15
CA VAL A 262 4.10 6.59 20.78
C VAL A 262 4.79 7.46 19.73
N ALA A 263 5.25 6.85 18.64
CA ALA A 263 5.91 7.55 17.55
C ALA A 263 5.00 8.62 16.93
N TYR A 264 3.76 8.25 16.60
CA TYR A 264 2.79 9.25 16.15
C TYR A 264 2.52 10.33 17.20
N LYS A 265 2.51 10.00 18.50
CA LYS A 265 2.23 10.99 19.56
C LYS A 265 3.28 12.08 19.61
N VAL A 266 4.57 11.76 19.43
CA VAL A 266 5.66 12.75 19.49
C VAL A 266 5.77 13.61 18.23
N MET A 267 5.28 13.15 17.08
CA MET A 267 5.26 13.93 15.84
C MET A 267 4.27 15.09 15.88
N ASN A 268 4.64 16.23 15.30
CA ASN A 268 3.76 17.36 15.00
C ASN A 268 3.15 17.22 13.59
N VAL A 269 3.93 16.70 12.63
CA VAL A 269 3.52 16.51 11.25
C VAL A 269 3.94 15.12 10.79
N PHE A 270 3.04 14.41 10.15
CA PHE A 270 3.35 13.17 9.46
C PHE A 270 3.61 13.46 7.97
N THR A 271 4.69 12.90 7.42
CA THR A 271 5.07 13.09 6.02
C THR A 271 5.07 11.77 5.27
N PHE A 272 4.51 11.75 4.07
CA PHE A 272 4.41 10.54 3.26
C PHE A 272 4.78 10.86 1.80
N PRO A 273 6.06 10.75 1.43
CA PRO A 273 6.54 11.13 0.11
C PRO A 273 6.41 10.02 -0.95
N SER A 274 5.88 8.85 -0.61
CA SER A 274 5.78 7.72 -1.52
C SER A 274 4.91 8.01 -2.73
N LEU A 275 5.38 7.56 -3.91
CA LEU A 275 4.68 7.65 -5.19
C LEU A 275 4.16 6.28 -5.69
N LYS A 276 4.45 5.20 -4.98
CA LYS A 276 4.23 3.82 -5.44
C LYS A 276 3.29 2.99 -4.54
N ASP A 277 2.56 3.63 -3.66
CA ASP A 277 1.61 2.94 -2.76
C ASP A 277 0.23 2.75 -3.40
N THR A 278 -0.44 1.67 -3.04
CA THR A 278 -1.82 1.40 -3.44
C THR A 278 -2.85 2.07 -2.54
N GLN A 279 -2.53 2.33 -1.25
CA GLN A 279 -3.43 2.98 -0.30
C GLN A 279 -2.70 3.85 0.75
N GLY A 280 -1.48 3.44 1.17
CA GLY A 280 -0.78 4.11 2.27
C GLY A 280 -1.49 3.94 3.62
N TRP A 281 -1.53 2.72 4.18
CA TRP A 281 -2.18 2.43 5.48
C TRP A 281 -1.74 3.34 6.60
N VAL A 282 -0.47 3.70 6.64
CA VAL A 282 0.12 4.60 7.63
C VAL A 282 -0.47 6.02 7.61
N LEU A 283 -1.05 6.45 6.47
CA LEU A 283 -1.80 7.70 6.37
C LEU A 283 -3.07 7.66 7.23
N HIS A 284 -3.75 6.51 7.25
CA HIS A 284 -4.92 6.30 8.10
C HIS A 284 -4.53 6.23 9.58
N GLU A 285 -3.41 5.57 9.90
CA GLU A 285 -2.88 5.52 11.27
C GLU A 285 -2.51 6.92 11.77
N ALA A 286 -1.79 7.71 10.96
CA ALA A 286 -1.45 9.10 11.25
C ALA A 286 -2.71 9.96 11.45
N ALA A 287 -3.72 9.77 10.60
CA ALA A 287 -4.98 10.50 10.71
C ALA A 287 -5.76 10.14 11.99
N HIS A 288 -5.82 8.84 12.35
CA HIS A 288 -6.39 8.40 13.66
C HIS A 288 -5.62 8.98 14.84
N ALA A 289 -4.30 9.08 14.74
CA ALA A 289 -3.46 9.73 15.76
C ALA A 289 -3.63 11.26 15.77
N GLY A 290 -4.44 11.80 14.87
CA GLY A 290 -4.69 13.25 14.75
C GLY A 290 -3.46 14.01 14.27
N LYS A 291 -2.72 13.48 13.32
CA LYS A 291 -1.59 14.21 12.76
C LYS A 291 -2.02 15.04 11.56
N PRO A 292 -1.56 16.29 11.45
CA PRO A 292 -1.46 16.97 10.18
C PRO A 292 -0.59 16.17 9.22
N ILE A 293 -0.98 16.07 7.94
CA ILE A 293 -0.34 15.16 6.98
C ILE A 293 0.18 15.93 5.78
N VAL A 294 1.43 15.69 5.38
CA VAL A 294 1.98 16.18 4.10
C VAL A 294 2.25 14.98 3.20
N ILE A 295 1.66 14.98 2.00
CA ILE A 295 1.83 13.92 1.00
C ILE A 295 2.22 14.51 -0.34
N ILE A 296 2.87 13.69 -1.18
CA ILE A 296 3.18 14.04 -2.57
C ILE A 296 2.12 13.48 -3.52
N ASP A 297 1.81 12.19 -3.41
CA ASP A 297 0.79 11.56 -4.25
C ASP A 297 -0.63 11.84 -3.70
N LYS A 298 -1.31 12.80 -4.31
CA LYS A 298 -2.64 13.27 -3.91
C LYS A 298 -3.77 12.23 -4.08
N GLU A 299 -3.51 11.15 -4.80
CA GLU A 299 -4.52 10.14 -5.14
C GLU A 299 -4.34 8.82 -4.41
N VAL A 300 -3.25 8.70 -3.62
CA VAL A 300 -2.91 7.47 -2.89
C VAL A 300 -3.86 7.18 -1.73
N SER A 301 -4.59 8.17 -1.22
CA SER A 301 -5.46 7.95 -0.06
C SER A 301 -6.64 8.90 0.00
N GLU A 302 -7.78 8.33 0.39
CA GLU A 302 -9.03 9.08 0.63
C GLU A 302 -9.07 9.80 1.98
N VAL A 303 -8.12 9.52 2.87
CA VAL A 303 -8.08 10.09 4.23
C VAL A 303 -7.40 11.44 4.31
N VAL A 304 -6.65 11.85 3.26
CA VAL A 304 -5.96 13.14 3.22
C VAL A 304 -6.65 14.09 2.25
N LYS A 305 -6.88 15.33 2.70
CA LYS A 305 -7.49 16.39 1.90
C LYS A 305 -6.70 17.68 2.05
N ASP A 306 -6.29 18.24 0.92
CA ASP A 306 -5.49 19.45 0.87
C ASP A 306 -6.19 20.63 1.57
N GLY A 307 -5.45 21.35 2.40
CA GLY A 307 -5.96 22.49 3.18
C GLY A 307 -6.94 22.13 4.30
N VAL A 308 -7.33 20.85 4.46
CA VAL A 308 -8.32 20.39 5.45
C VAL A 308 -7.65 19.69 6.63
N ASN A 309 -6.85 18.66 6.38
CA ASN A 309 -6.13 17.93 7.41
C ASN A 309 -4.63 17.77 7.10
N GLY A 310 -4.15 18.48 6.09
CA GLY A 310 -2.77 18.48 5.66
C GLY A 310 -2.59 19.22 4.36
N TYR A 311 -1.47 18.98 3.68
CA TYR A 311 -1.15 19.58 2.41
C TYR A 311 -0.63 18.58 1.40
N PHE A 312 -0.89 18.85 0.12
CA PHE A 312 -0.22 18.23 -0.99
C PHE A 312 1.03 19.01 -1.34
N ALA A 313 2.16 18.33 -1.45
CA ALA A 313 3.44 18.89 -1.90
C ALA A 313 3.77 18.37 -3.30
N GLU A 314 4.51 19.17 -4.04
CA GLU A 314 5.14 18.71 -5.28
C GLU A 314 6.30 17.76 -4.94
N ASN A 315 6.70 16.93 -5.92
CA ASN A 315 7.81 15.97 -5.73
C ASN A 315 9.18 16.67 -5.80
N ASN A 316 9.41 17.60 -4.88
CA ASN A 316 10.71 18.27 -4.68
C ASN A 316 10.87 18.65 -3.20
N PRO A 317 12.13 18.74 -2.69
CA PRO A 317 12.43 19.02 -1.29
C PRO A 317 11.88 20.37 -0.80
N GLU A 318 11.95 21.40 -1.62
CA GLU A 318 11.50 22.76 -1.27
C GLU A 318 9.99 22.79 -0.99
N SER A 319 9.18 22.18 -1.86
CA SER A 319 7.73 22.14 -1.66
C SER A 319 7.35 21.33 -0.42
N VAL A 320 8.02 20.19 -0.15
CA VAL A 320 7.80 19.41 1.07
C VAL A 320 8.13 20.25 2.30
N ALA A 321 9.27 20.94 2.31
CA ALA A 321 9.69 21.81 3.39
C ALA A 321 8.70 22.95 3.63
N GLU A 322 8.26 23.63 2.56
CA GLU A 322 7.25 24.70 2.63
C GLU A 322 5.98 24.25 3.34
N LYS A 323 5.43 23.07 2.98
CA LYS A 323 4.20 22.53 3.56
C LYS A 323 4.39 22.11 5.03
N VAL A 324 5.52 21.50 5.35
CA VAL A 324 5.88 21.15 6.74
C VAL A 324 6.01 22.43 7.58
N ILE A 325 6.77 23.42 7.13
CA ILE A 325 6.97 24.69 7.83
C ILE A 325 5.63 25.43 8.03
N ALA A 326 4.77 25.45 7.02
CA ALA A 326 3.46 26.10 7.09
C ALA A 326 2.57 25.53 8.21
N ILE A 327 2.71 24.23 8.50
CA ILE A 327 2.02 23.59 9.62
C ILE A 327 2.73 23.90 10.93
N LEU A 328 4.06 23.74 11.00
CA LEU A 328 4.84 23.93 12.22
C LEU A 328 4.76 25.37 12.77
N LYS A 329 4.68 26.37 11.90
CA LYS A 329 4.54 27.79 12.30
C LYS A 329 3.20 28.14 12.94
N SER A 330 2.16 27.30 12.85
CA SER A 330 0.81 27.65 13.26
C SER A 330 0.21 26.59 14.21
N PRO A 331 0.30 26.75 15.54
CA PRO A 331 -0.38 25.88 16.49
C PRO A 331 -1.89 25.77 16.25
N LYS A 332 -2.52 26.86 15.79
CA LYS A 332 -3.94 26.87 15.42
C LYS A 332 -4.20 25.88 14.27
N LYS A 333 -3.41 25.96 13.19
CA LYS A 333 -3.54 25.07 12.05
C LYS A 333 -3.24 23.60 12.41
N GLN A 334 -2.24 23.36 13.26
CA GLN A 334 -1.98 22.01 13.78
C GLN A 334 -3.20 21.44 14.49
N ALA A 335 -3.85 22.23 15.34
CA ALA A 335 -5.05 21.80 16.07
C ALA A 335 -6.24 21.55 15.13
N GLU A 336 -6.49 22.43 14.16
CA GLU A 336 -7.55 22.30 13.16
C GLU A 336 -7.34 21.04 12.31
N PHE A 337 -6.15 20.86 11.76
CA PHE A 337 -5.81 19.68 10.95
C PHE A 337 -5.85 18.39 11.77
N SER A 338 -5.42 18.44 13.04
CA SER A 338 -5.53 17.29 13.94
C SER A 338 -6.98 16.84 14.14
N ALA A 339 -7.90 17.77 14.34
CA ALA A 339 -9.31 17.47 14.51
C ALA A 339 -9.93 16.87 13.23
N GLU A 340 -9.66 17.47 12.07
CA GLU A 340 -10.16 16.99 10.79
C GLU A 340 -9.54 15.64 10.38
N SER A 341 -8.24 15.38 10.68
CA SER A 341 -7.62 14.07 10.49
C SER A 341 -8.40 12.97 11.18
N LYS A 342 -8.71 13.13 12.48
CA LYS A 342 -9.50 12.16 13.26
C LYS A 342 -10.90 11.95 12.66
N LYS A 343 -11.54 13.03 12.25
CA LYS A 343 -12.89 12.98 11.65
C LYS A 343 -12.89 12.26 10.31
N LEU A 344 -11.87 12.49 9.46
CA LEU A 344 -11.72 11.78 8.19
C LEU A 344 -11.39 10.31 8.41
N ALA A 345 -10.45 9.98 9.31
CA ALA A 345 -10.08 8.60 9.65
C ALA A 345 -11.28 7.75 10.11
N ASN A 346 -12.19 8.33 10.90
CA ASN A 346 -13.38 7.64 11.38
C ASN A 346 -14.35 7.18 10.26
N LYS A 347 -14.23 7.72 9.05
CA LYS A 347 -15.00 7.25 7.89
C LYS A 347 -14.46 5.95 7.30
N PHE A 348 -13.21 5.60 7.62
CA PHE A 348 -12.47 4.48 7.05
C PHE A 348 -12.06 3.45 8.12
N THR A 349 -12.85 3.28 9.18
CA THR A 349 -12.62 2.22 10.16
C THR A 349 -12.90 0.84 9.57
N GLU A 350 -12.29 -0.22 10.11
CA GLU A 350 -12.59 -1.61 9.70
C GLU A 350 -14.09 -1.87 9.67
N ARG A 351 -14.81 -1.50 10.74
CA ARG A 351 -16.26 -1.66 10.82
C ARG A 351 -17.01 -0.97 9.69
N SER A 352 -16.57 0.23 9.28
CA SER A 352 -17.23 0.98 8.19
C SER A 352 -16.99 0.35 6.83
N GLN A 353 -15.77 -0.16 6.59
CA GLN A 353 -15.41 -0.77 5.31
C GLN A 353 -15.97 -2.20 5.20
N VAL A 354 -15.97 -3.00 6.28
CA VAL A 354 -16.60 -4.33 6.31
C VAL A 354 -18.09 -4.22 5.95
N LYS A 355 -18.82 -3.24 6.50
CA LYS A 355 -20.23 -3.02 6.12
C LYS A 355 -20.44 -2.74 4.63
N LYS A 356 -19.48 -2.07 3.97
CA LYS A 356 -19.56 -1.84 2.51
C LYS A 356 -19.25 -3.12 1.75
N LEU A 357 -18.27 -3.88 2.24
CA LEU A 357 -17.89 -5.15 1.66
C LEU A 357 -19.02 -6.18 1.75
N GLU A 358 -19.69 -6.27 2.90
CA GLU A 358 -20.87 -7.11 3.09
C GLU A 358 -21.99 -6.77 2.09
N LYS A 359 -22.24 -5.47 1.85
CA LYS A 359 -23.21 -5.05 0.83
C LYS A 359 -22.80 -5.45 -0.59
N LEU A 360 -21.51 -5.39 -0.91
CA LEU A 360 -21.01 -5.85 -2.20
C LEU A 360 -21.18 -7.37 -2.34
N TYR A 361 -20.86 -8.14 -1.30
CA TYR A 361 -21.07 -9.58 -1.29
C TYR A 361 -22.54 -9.92 -1.53
N GLN A 362 -23.45 -9.31 -0.76
CA GLN A 362 -24.89 -9.58 -0.90
C GLN A 362 -25.39 -9.24 -2.31
N LYS A 363 -24.98 -8.09 -2.86
CA LYS A 363 -25.34 -7.73 -4.23
C LYS A 363 -24.93 -8.79 -5.26
N LEU A 364 -23.77 -9.39 -5.12
CA LEU A 364 -23.28 -10.40 -6.06
C LEU A 364 -23.95 -11.75 -5.86
N ILE A 365 -24.27 -12.13 -4.62
CA ILE A 365 -25.03 -13.34 -4.30
C ILE A 365 -26.43 -13.22 -4.90
N ASP A 366 -27.15 -12.15 -4.59
CA ASP A 366 -28.50 -11.90 -5.11
C ASP A 366 -28.55 -11.90 -6.65
N ALA A 367 -27.51 -11.35 -7.30
CA ALA A 367 -27.40 -11.33 -8.75
C ALA A 367 -27.24 -12.75 -9.36
N ARG A 368 -26.61 -13.68 -8.65
CA ARG A 368 -26.45 -15.07 -9.07
C ARG A 368 -27.74 -15.88 -8.85
N GLU A 369 -28.44 -15.67 -7.74
CA GLU A 369 -29.68 -16.36 -7.43
C GLU A 369 -30.83 -15.99 -8.40
N ASN A 370 -30.73 -14.84 -9.06
CA ASN A 370 -31.72 -14.34 -10.02
C ASN A 370 -31.37 -14.67 -11.49
N GLN A 371 -30.27 -15.38 -11.77
CA GLN A 371 -29.89 -15.87 -13.10
C GLN A 371 -30.31 -17.32 -13.30
#